data_08e8f8df359de08558475aa8aeed64ac
#
_entry.id   08e8f8df359de08558475aa8aeed64ac
#
_cell.length_a   1.000
_cell.length_b   1.000
_cell.length_c   1.000
_cell.angle_alpha   90.00
_cell.angle_beta   90.00
_cell.angle_gamma   90.00
#
_symmetry.space_group_name_H-M   'P 1'
#
loop_
_entity.id
_entity.type
_entity.pdbx_description
1 polymer ?
#
loop_
_entity_poly.entity_id
_entity_poly.type
_entity_poly.pdbx_seq_one_letter_code
_entity_poly.pdbx_strand_id
1 'polypeptide(L)'
;LGQEAGADSIYTVGEAFGTIGLVFAGVTVEITTYRTEWYPTPDRRPTVRFGESLLEDLARRDFTVNAMAVHAVTGDLVDPYGGLRDLERRLIRAVGDPRERFREDPLRILRAARFAAQLGFDIEAETRAAMRELAAELQRVSVERIAMELNRLLVAPEPDRGLELLRETGLLPYVLPELVPLAEDVADRRHKDIWRHTLQVVRQSPPRLAVRWAALLHDAAKPMTRTIDEQGEVHFFGHEVKGAELARKALRRLRQEKALTERVARLVELHLRPAAYDETWTDSAVRRLMVEAGDLLEDLLDLVAADVTSARAWRRREARERIERLRAHIRRLEEEAALAQIKSPLDGNELMAIFGLPPGRWIAEVKNYLRDLVIDGQLAPGDKETARLLAERWVAEHPEIIAVARERSRQR
;
A
#
# COMPACT_ATOMS: atom_id res chain seq x y z
N LEU A 1 -13.00 34.28 11.23
CA LEU A 1 -11.56 33.99 11.43
C LEU A 1 -10.96 33.22 10.26
N GLY A 2 -11.42 32.00 9.88
CA GLY A 2 -10.80 31.21 8.79
C GLY A 2 -10.93 31.86 7.41
N GLN A 3 -12.11 32.38 7.07
CA GLN A 3 -12.35 33.11 5.82
C GLN A 3 -11.59 34.46 5.79
N GLU A 4 -11.56 35.17 6.89
CA GLU A 4 -10.82 36.42 7.03
C GLU A 4 -9.30 36.22 6.99
N ALA A 5 -8.81 35.07 7.43
CA ALA A 5 -7.41 34.67 7.38
C ALA A 5 -6.98 34.13 6.00
N GLY A 6 -7.89 34.01 5.02
CA GLY A 6 -7.58 33.59 3.66
C GLY A 6 -7.31 32.07 3.55
N ALA A 7 -7.99 31.23 4.35
CA ALA A 7 -7.89 29.78 4.24
C ALA A 7 -8.47 29.27 2.91
N ASP A 8 -7.75 28.35 2.24
CA ASP A 8 -8.18 27.71 1.00
C ASP A 8 -9.42 26.82 1.20
N SER A 9 -9.51 26.18 2.37
CA SER A 9 -10.68 25.38 2.77
C SER A 9 -10.83 25.32 4.29
N ILE A 10 -12.07 25.06 4.75
CA ILE A 10 -12.44 24.96 6.17
C ILE A 10 -13.16 23.65 6.40
N TYR A 11 -12.72 22.87 7.39
CA TYR A 11 -13.36 21.62 7.80
C TYR A 11 -14.04 21.77 9.15
N THR A 12 -15.32 21.38 9.23
CA THR A 12 -16.12 21.43 10.45
C THR A 12 -16.37 20.05 11.08
N VAL A 13 -15.74 19.00 10.57
CA VAL A 13 -15.94 17.60 11.01
C VAL A 13 -15.69 17.43 12.53
N GLY A 14 -14.83 18.25 13.12
CA GLY A 14 -14.52 18.26 14.56
C GLY A 14 -15.30 19.28 15.39
N GLU A 15 -16.25 20.02 14.83
CA GLU A 15 -16.95 21.14 15.48
C GLU A 15 -17.66 20.72 16.78
N ALA A 16 -18.31 19.56 16.78
CA ALA A 16 -18.94 18.99 17.97
C ALA A 16 -17.96 18.75 19.14
N PHE A 17 -16.65 18.72 18.85
CA PHE A 17 -15.56 18.57 19.80
C PHE A 17 -14.73 19.85 19.95
N GLY A 18 -15.23 20.96 19.43
CA GLY A 18 -14.55 22.26 19.48
C GLY A 18 -13.33 22.37 18.59
N THR A 19 -13.22 21.56 17.53
CA THR A 19 -12.09 21.58 16.59
C THR A 19 -12.56 22.02 15.21
N ILE A 20 -11.85 22.99 14.60
CA ILE A 20 -12.03 23.42 13.21
C ILE A 20 -10.69 23.26 12.50
N GLY A 21 -10.70 22.63 11.33
CA GLY A 21 -9.54 22.52 10.48
C GLY A 21 -9.55 23.57 9.38
N LEU A 22 -8.42 24.20 9.15
CA LEU A 22 -8.16 25.17 8.10
C LEU A 22 -7.04 24.66 7.20
N VAL A 23 -7.12 24.94 5.90
CA VAL A 23 -6.00 24.67 4.96
C VAL A 23 -5.46 25.96 4.42
N PHE A 24 -4.15 26.11 4.45
CA PHE A 24 -3.42 27.24 3.87
C PHE A 24 -2.29 26.68 2.99
N ALA A 25 -2.33 26.91 1.69
CA ALA A 25 -1.31 26.46 0.74
C ALA A 25 -0.91 24.98 0.93
N GLY A 26 -1.91 24.13 1.16
CA GLY A 26 -1.69 22.68 1.38
C GLY A 26 -1.30 22.30 2.81
N VAL A 27 -1.12 23.25 3.72
CA VAL A 27 -0.85 23.00 5.15
C VAL A 27 -2.16 23.00 5.92
N THR A 28 -2.44 21.92 6.65
CA THR A 28 -3.63 21.81 7.52
C THR A 28 -3.30 22.36 8.91
N VAL A 29 -4.11 23.28 9.39
CA VAL A 29 -4.05 23.86 10.74
C VAL A 29 -5.34 23.50 11.46
N GLU A 30 -5.25 22.80 12.58
CA GLU A 30 -6.39 22.49 13.45
C GLU A 30 -6.43 23.49 14.63
N ILE A 31 -7.55 24.17 14.79
CA ILE A 31 -7.80 25.06 15.94
C ILE A 31 -8.79 24.37 16.83
N THR A 32 -8.38 24.10 18.07
CA THR A 32 -9.21 23.41 19.07
C THR A 32 -9.36 24.27 20.31
N THR A 33 -10.59 24.44 20.77
CA THR A 33 -10.86 25.07 22.08
C THR A 33 -10.36 24.16 23.19
N TYR A 34 -9.73 24.73 24.22
CA TYR A 34 -9.35 23.97 25.41
C TYR A 34 -10.58 23.28 26.00
N ARG A 35 -10.40 22.01 26.41
CA ARG A 35 -11.50 21.22 26.93
C ARG A 35 -11.05 20.25 28.01
N THR A 36 -11.95 19.91 28.90
CA THR A 36 -11.85 18.79 29.82
C THR A 36 -12.76 17.67 29.31
N GLU A 37 -12.37 16.45 29.57
CA GLU A 37 -13.18 15.27 29.22
C GLU A 37 -13.57 14.57 30.48
N TRP A 38 -14.88 14.38 30.66
CA TRP A 38 -15.42 13.61 31.78
C TRP A 38 -16.07 12.33 31.26
N TYR A 39 -15.67 11.20 31.82
CA TYR A 39 -16.15 9.87 31.46
C TYR A 39 -17.14 9.40 32.54
N PRO A 40 -18.47 9.64 32.39
CA PRO A 40 -19.47 9.31 33.41
C PRO A 40 -19.59 7.79 33.60
N THR A 41 -19.32 7.01 32.55
CA THR A 41 -19.23 5.55 32.60
C THR A 41 -18.18 5.09 31.59
N PRO A 42 -17.50 3.96 31.87
CA PRO A 42 -16.44 3.44 30.95
C PRO A 42 -16.90 3.17 29.53
N ASP A 43 -18.19 3.02 29.28
CA ASP A 43 -18.76 2.59 28.00
C ASP A 43 -19.34 3.73 27.15
N ARG A 44 -19.30 4.98 27.65
CA ARG A 44 -19.87 6.13 26.93
C ARG A 44 -18.80 7.06 26.38
N ARG A 45 -19.16 7.75 25.27
CA ARG A 45 -18.37 8.84 24.73
C ARG A 45 -18.14 9.87 25.83
N PRO A 46 -16.92 10.45 25.92
CA PRO A 46 -16.66 11.48 26.92
C PRO A 46 -17.64 12.64 26.76
N THR A 47 -18.13 13.16 27.84
CA THR A 47 -18.82 14.46 27.86
C THR A 47 -17.74 15.52 27.80
N VAL A 48 -17.69 16.26 26.69
CA VAL A 48 -16.77 17.37 26.49
C VAL A 48 -17.29 18.59 27.23
N ARG A 49 -16.45 19.16 28.09
CA ARG A 49 -16.68 20.45 28.70
C ARG A 49 -15.60 21.42 28.24
N PHE A 50 -15.97 22.44 27.49
CA PHE A 50 -15.05 23.48 27.10
C PHE A 50 -14.53 24.25 28.31
N GLY A 51 -13.23 24.53 28.34
CA GLY A 51 -12.53 25.20 29.44
C GLY A 51 -11.58 26.28 28.91
N GLU A 52 -11.00 27.03 29.84
CA GLU A 52 -10.04 28.09 29.56
C GLU A 52 -8.61 27.70 29.98
N SER A 53 -8.42 26.54 30.59
CA SER A 53 -7.14 26.08 31.13
C SER A 53 -6.37 25.22 30.14
N LEU A 54 -5.24 25.73 29.65
CA LEU A 54 -4.27 24.96 28.87
C LEU A 54 -3.73 23.75 29.64
N LEU A 55 -3.48 23.90 30.95
CA LEU A 55 -2.94 22.79 31.78
C LEU A 55 -3.92 21.64 31.91
N GLU A 56 -5.21 21.90 32.00
CA GLU A 56 -6.25 20.86 32.01
C GLU A 56 -6.34 20.16 30.63
N ASP A 57 -6.20 20.91 29.53
CA ASP A 57 -6.19 20.33 28.19
C ASP A 57 -4.98 19.42 27.99
N LEU A 58 -3.79 19.83 28.47
CA LEU A 58 -2.57 18.99 28.40
C LEU A 58 -2.66 17.77 29.32
N ALA A 59 -3.31 17.90 30.49
CA ALA A 59 -3.47 16.79 31.45
C ALA A 59 -4.29 15.61 30.93
N ARG A 60 -5.25 15.84 30.04
CA ARG A 60 -6.11 14.78 29.48
C ARG A 60 -5.49 14.08 28.24
N ARG A 61 -4.33 14.53 27.75
CA ARG A 61 -3.69 13.97 26.58
C ARG A 61 -3.12 12.57 26.86
N ASP A 62 -2.82 11.84 25.78
CA ASP A 62 -2.36 10.46 25.86
C ASP A 62 -0.92 10.31 26.37
N PHE A 63 0.03 11.00 25.70
CA PHE A 63 1.46 10.84 25.97
C PHE A 63 2.13 12.19 26.21
N THR A 64 3.22 12.19 27.01
CA THR A 64 3.96 13.37 27.39
C THR A 64 4.46 14.16 26.18
N VAL A 65 4.93 13.46 25.14
CA VAL A 65 5.41 14.07 23.87
C VAL A 65 4.31 14.79 23.10
N ASN A 66 3.04 14.49 23.39
CA ASN A 66 1.86 15.16 22.82
C ASN A 66 1.22 16.16 23.80
N ALA A 67 1.76 16.28 25.02
CA ALA A 67 1.21 17.12 26.09
C ALA A 67 2.08 18.36 26.36
N MET A 68 2.57 18.97 25.30
CA MET A 68 3.33 20.22 25.28
C MET A 68 2.61 21.24 24.43
N ALA A 69 2.81 22.52 24.74
CA ALA A 69 2.31 23.62 23.92
C ALA A 69 3.36 24.75 23.85
N VAL A 70 3.30 25.51 22.77
CA VAL A 70 4.09 26.75 22.61
C VAL A 70 3.13 27.92 22.49
N HIS A 71 3.36 28.98 23.24
CA HIS A 71 2.56 30.20 23.13
C HIS A 71 2.81 30.88 21.80
N ALA A 72 1.76 31.08 20.99
CA ALA A 72 1.89 31.48 19.58
C ALA A 72 2.55 32.87 19.38
N VAL A 73 2.45 33.76 20.40
CA VAL A 73 3.00 35.13 20.31
C VAL A 73 4.36 35.23 20.99
N THR A 74 4.51 34.66 22.21
CA THR A 74 5.76 34.82 22.99
C THR A 74 6.79 33.75 22.67
N GLY A 75 6.37 32.59 22.14
CA GLY A 75 7.26 31.45 21.91
C GLY A 75 7.55 30.62 23.18
N ASP A 76 6.93 30.94 24.31
CA ASP A 76 7.17 30.25 25.59
C ASP A 76 6.66 28.81 25.51
N LEU A 77 7.53 27.86 25.89
CA LEU A 77 7.19 26.44 25.99
C LEU A 77 6.49 26.14 27.30
N VAL A 78 5.35 25.47 27.24
CA VAL A 78 4.62 24.90 28.38
C VAL A 78 4.70 23.39 28.29
N ASP A 79 5.50 22.78 29.19
CA ASP A 79 5.75 21.32 29.25
C ASP A 79 5.60 20.80 30.68
N PRO A 80 4.36 20.65 31.19
CA PRO A 80 4.12 20.26 32.57
C PRO A 80 4.47 18.79 32.88
N TYR A 81 4.62 17.95 31.85
CA TYR A 81 4.82 16.51 32.00
C TYR A 81 6.18 16.01 31.52
N GLY A 82 7.09 16.92 31.14
CA GLY A 82 8.45 16.59 30.70
C GLY A 82 8.51 15.93 29.31
N GLY A 83 7.58 16.31 28.43
CA GLY A 83 7.49 15.79 27.07
C GLY A 83 8.74 16.05 26.24
N LEU A 84 9.38 17.21 26.39
CA LEU A 84 10.64 17.54 25.70
C LEU A 84 11.75 16.56 26.07
N ARG A 85 11.88 16.24 27.37
CA ARG A 85 12.87 15.26 27.85
C ARG A 85 12.58 13.86 27.32
N ASP A 86 11.31 13.45 27.24
CA ASP A 86 10.93 12.13 26.70
C ASP A 86 11.13 12.10 25.18
N LEU A 87 10.92 13.21 24.48
CA LEU A 87 11.23 13.36 23.05
C LEU A 87 12.73 13.18 22.79
N GLU A 88 13.60 13.83 23.56
CA GLU A 88 15.08 13.67 23.49
C GLU A 88 15.51 12.24 23.75
N ARG A 89 14.86 11.56 24.70
CA ARG A 89 15.12 10.16 25.05
C ARG A 89 14.48 9.15 24.09
N ARG A 90 13.70 9.61 23.14
CA ARG A 90 12.90 8.77 22.23
C ARG A 90 11.99 7.82 23.00
N LEU A 91 11.19 8.34 23.90
CA LEU A 91 10.38 7.58 24.82
C LEU A 91 8.90 7.96 24.73
N ILE A 92 8.02 6.98 24.61
CA ILE A 92 6.57 7.14 24.72
C ILE A 92 6.19 6.83 26.18
N ARG A 93 5.73 7.85 26.89
CA ARG A 93 5.26 7.79 28.27
C ARG A 93 3.84 8.34 28.35
N ALA A 94 2.95 7.66 29.06
CA ALA A 94 1.61 8.17 29.32
C ALA A 94 1.65 9.41 30.23
N VAL A 95 0.72 10.33 30.05
CA VAL A 95 0.55 11.48 30.94
C VAL A 95 -0.04 11.00 32.27
N GLY A 96 0.60 11.32 33.38
CA GLY A 96 0.16 10.90 34.71
C GLY A 96 0.25 9.40 34.96
N ASP A 97 -0.75 8.79 35.61
CA ASP A 97 -0.80 7.34 35.79
C ASP A 97 -1.25 6.64 34.49
N PRO A 98 -0.43 5.76 33.91
CA PRO A 98 -0.78 5.07 32.67
C PRO A 98 -2.03 4.19 32.78
N ARG A 99 -2.31 3.63 33.98
CA ARG A 99 -3.49 2.77 34.18
C ARG A 99 -4.78 3.59 34.16
N GLU A 100 -4.78 4.76 34.83
CA GLU A 100 -5.91 5.69 34.77
C GLU A 100 -6.13 6.16 33.34
N ARG A 101 -5.05 6.57 32.65
CA ARG A 101 -5.08 7.10 31.30
C ARG A 101 -5.62 6.11 30.27
N PHE A 102 -5.30 4.82 30.43
CA PHE A 102 -5.79 3.74 29.55
C PHE A 102 -7.22 3.29 29.89
N ARG A 103 -7.66 3.38 31.16
CA ARG A 103 -9.07 3.12 31.52
C ARG A 103 -10.01 4.19 30.97
N GLU A 104 -9.58 5.44 30.92
CA GLU A 104 -10.37 6.53 30.33
C GLU A 104 -10.65 6.29 28.84
N ASP A 105 -9.63 5.97 28.05
CA ASP A 105 -9.75 5.60 26.64
C ASP A 105 -8.77 4.46 26.30
N PRO A 106 -9.25 3.22 26.28
CA PRO A 106 -8.39 2.06 26.00
C PRO A 106 -7.72 2.09 24.63
N LEU A 107 -8.23 2.87 23.65
CA LEU A 107 -7.54 3.03 22.36
C LEU A 107 -6.12 3.59 22.52
N ARG A 108 -5.87 4.34 23.59
CA ARG A 108 -4.53 4.88 23.90
C ARG A 108 -3.47 3.78 24.02
N ILE A 109 -3.85 2.55 24.42
CA ILE A 109 -2.98 1.37 24.45
C ILE A 109 -2.48 1.06 23.04
N LEU A 110 -3.38 1.00 22.06
CA LEU A 110 -3.03 0.74 20.67
C LEU A 110 -2.27 1.92 20.03
N ARG A 111 -2.63 3.15 20.41
CA ARG A 111 -1.92 4.37 20.00
C ARG A 111 -0.46 4.36 20.44
N ALA A 112 -0.12 3.83 21.63
CA ALA A 112 1.26 3.67 22.09
C ALA A 112 2.08 2.81 21.09
N ALA A 113 1.56 1.65 20.70
CA ALA A 113 2.22 0.80 19.71
C ALA A 113 2.35 1.49 18.34
N ARG A 114 1.32 2.23 17.92
CA ARG A 114 1.39 3.02 16.67
C ARG A 114 2.43 4.13 16.74
N PHE A 115 2.51 4.89 17.83
CA PHE A 115 3.53 5.94 17.97
C PHE A 115 4.94 5.36 18.03
N ALA A 116 5.13 4.20 18.68
CA ALA A 116 6.41 3.51 18.66
C ALA A 116 6.84 3.14 17.21
N ALA A 117 5.90 2.66 16.40
CA ALA A 117 6.12 2.37 14.97
C ALA A 117 6.38 3.63 14.13
N GLN A 118 5.69 4.72 14.43
CA GLN A 118 5.74 5.96 13.67
C GLN A 118 7.00 6.77 13.95
N LEU A 119 7.42 6.83 15.22
CA LEU A 119 8.54 7.66 15.68
C LEU A 119 9.83 6.87 15.89
N GLY A 120 9.77 5.52 15.93
CA GLY A 120 10.89 4.68 16.29
C GLY A 120 11.29 4.81 17.77
N PHE A 121 10.32 5.15 18.64
CA PHE A 121 10.53 5.37 20.06
C PHE A 121 10.24 4.11 20.88
N ASP A 122 10.92 3.99 22.04
CA ASP A 122 10.62 2.95 23.01
C ASP A 122 9.41 3.32 23.89
N ILE A 123 8.77 2.30 24.45
CA ILE A 123 7.69 2.51 25.43
C ILE A 123 8.30 2.51 26.84
N GLU A 124 7.96 3.51 27.62
CA GLU A 124 8.36 3.60 29.03
C GLU A 124 7.85 2.39 29.83
N ALA A 125 8.63 1.94 30.83
CA ALA A 125 8.41 0.66 31.52
C ALA A 125 7.01 0.53 32.18
N GLU A 126 6.57 1.55 32.93
CA GLU A 126 5.27 1.55 33.59
C GLU A 126 4.13 1.67 32.58
N THR A 127 4.32 2.45 31.51
CA THR A 127 3.38 2.55 30.40
C THR A 127 3.23 1.18 29.70
N ARG A 128 4.34 0.47 29.45
CA ARG A 128 4.33 -0.89 28.87
C ARG A 128 3.68 -1.91 29.81
N ALA A 129 3.91 -1.81 31.13
CA ALA A 129 3.25 -2.66 32.11
C ALA A 129 1.74 -2.46 32.11
N ALA A 130 1.27 -1.22 32.06
CA ALA A 130 -0.15 -0.89 31.98
C ALA A 130 -0.79 -1.37 30.66
N MET A 131 -0.06 -1.33 29.51
CA MET A 131 -0.54 -1.91 28.26
C MET A 131 -0.86 -3.40 28.41
N ARG A 132 0.01 -4.18 29.06
CA ARG A 132 -0.21 -5.62 29.32
C ARG A 132 -1.39 -5.87 30.23
N GLU A 133 -1.44 -5.13 31.32
CA GLU A 133 -2.47 -5.28 32.36
C GLU A 133 -3.88 -4.97 31.82
N LEU A 134 -3.98 -3.98 30.94
CA LEU A 134 -5.24 -3.47 30.43
C LEU A 134 -5.53 -3.87 28.98
N ALA A 135 -4.81 -4.86 28.44
CA ALA A 135 -4.97 -5.31 27.05
C ALA A 135 -6.42 -5.69 26.70
N ALA A 136 -7.13 -6.35 27.62
CA ALA A 136 -8.51 -6.77 27.45
C ALA A 136 -9.51 -5.60 27.33
N GLU A 137 -9.17 -4.40 27.85
CA GLU A 137 -10.02 -3.22 27.75
C GLU A 137 -10.23 -2.77 26.29
N LEU A 138 -9.35 -3.19 25.35
CA LEU A 138 -9.54 -2.93 23.91
C LEU A 138 -10.85 -3.49 23.35
N GLN A 139 -11.45 -4.49 23.98
CA GLN A 139 -12.77 -5.01 23.60
C GLN A 139 -13.89 -3.97 23.69
N ARG A 140 -13.70 -2.91 24.47
CA ARG A 140 -14.65 -1.80 24.63
C ARG A 140 -14.51 -0.73 23.56
N VAL A 141 -13.44 -0.80 22.75
CA VAL A 141 -13.17 0.16 21.68
C VAL A 141 -13.91 -0.28 20.42
N SER A 142 -14.51 0.67 19.70
CA SER A 142 -15.15 0.36 18.42
C SER A 142 -14.12 -0.16 17.41
N VAL A 143 -14.56 -1.11 16.61
CA VAL A 143 -13.73 -1.82 15.62
C VAL A 143 -13.13 -0.84 14.62
N GLU A 144 -13.86 0.18 14.23
CA GLU A 144 -13.42 1.21 13.29
C GLU A 144 -12.25 2.03 13.87
N ARG A 145 -12.28 2.38 15.15
CA ARG A 145 -11.17 3.08 15.82
C ARG A 145 -9.92 2.19 15.87
N ILE A 146 -10.07 0.91 16.19
CA ILE A 146 -8.97 -0.07 16.13
C ILE A 146 -8.42 -0.17 14.73
N ALA A 147 -9.27 -0.30 13.72
CA ALA A 147 -8.87 -0.41 12.31
C ALA A 147 -8.09 0.81 11.82
N MET A 148 -8.51 2.02 12.21
CA MET A 148 -7.79 3.26 11.88
C MET A 148 -6.38 3.29 12.47
N GLU A 149 -6.20 2.88 13.73
CA GLU A 149 -4.87 2.85 14.36
C GLU A 149 -3.98 1.76 13.74
N LEU A 150 -4.53 0.57 13.42
CA LEU A 150 -3.80 -0.49 12.71
C LEU A 150 -3.37 -0.04 11.31
N ASN A 151 -4.24 0.63 10.56
CA ASN A 151 -3.90 1.15 9.23
C ASN A 151 -2.72 2.15 9.31
N ARG A 152 -2.75 3.07 10.29
CA ARG A 152 -1.66 4.02 10.52
C ARG A 152 -0.37 3.35 10.98
N LEU A 153 -0.47 2.32 11.82
CA LEU A 153 0.66 1.53 12.29
C LEU A 153 1.33 0.81 11.12
N LEU A 154 0.55 0.19 10.24
CA LEU A 154 1.07 -0.56 9.10
C LEU A 154 1.83 0.30 8.10
N VAL A 155 1.37 1.52 7.84
CA VAL A 155 2.06 2.44 6.90
C VAL A 155 3.16 3.27 7.57
N ALA A 156 3.39 3.09 8.87
CA ALA A 156 4.44 3.77 9.60
C ALA A 156 5.85 3.35 9.11
N PRO A 157 6.91 4.15 9.44
CA PRO A 157 8.29 3.80 9.10
C PRO A 157 8.79 2.50 9.72
N GLU A 158 8.37 2.15 10.95
CA GLU A 158 8.79 0.96 11.68
C GLU A 158 7.59 0.09 12.11
N PRO A 159 6.81 -0.46 11.16
CA PRO A 159 5.58 -1.20 11.47
C PRO A 159 5.86 -2.50 12.24
N ASP A 160 6.99 -3.15 11.97
CA ASP A 160 7.48 -4.33 12.67
C ASP A 160 7.62 -4.09 14.17
N ARG A 161 8.14 -2.93 14.59
CA ARG A 161 8.21 -2.53 16.01
C ARG A 161 6.83 -2.48 16.66
N GLY A 162 5.88 -1.84 15.98
CA GLY A 162 4.51 -1.73 16.49
C GLY A 162 3.81 -3.09 16.58
N LEU A 163 3.93 -3.92 15.55
CA LEU A 163 3.37 -5.26 15.51
C LEU A 163 3.98 -6.18 16.59
N GLU A 164 5.29 -6.10 16.81
CA GLU A 164 5.94 -6.86 17.87
C GLU A 164 5.46 -6.41 19.25
N LEU A 165 5.25 -5.11 19.47
CA LEU A 165 4.64 -4.61 20.70
C LEU A 165 3.23 -5.17 20.93
N LEU A 166 2.40 -5.33 19.87
CA LEU A 166 1.09 -5.96 19.99
C LEU A 166 1.21 -7.41 20.53
N ARG A 167 2.19 -8.16 20.05
CA ARG A 167 2.44 -9.53 20.52
C ARG A 167 2.96 -9.54 21.96
N GLU A 168 4.03 -8.78 22.24
CA GLU A 168 4.71 -8.77 23.55
C GLU A 168 3.83 -8.26 24.70
N THR A 169 2.89 -7.37 24.40
CA THR A 169 1.99 -6.80 25.40
C THR A 169 0.63 -7.50 25.46
N GLY A 170 0.44 -8.58 24.69
CA GLY A 170 -0.80 -9.37 24.72
C GLY A 170 -2.00 -8.65 24.08
N LEU A 171 -1.76 -7.64 23.22
CA LEU A 171 -2.82 -6.92 22.50
C LEU A 171 -3.32 -7.68 21.26
N LEU A 172 -2.46 -8.53 20.68
CA LEU A 172 -2.75 -9.21 19.42
C LEU A 172 -4.08 -9.98 19.41
N PRO A 173 -4.46 -10.75 20.46
CA PRO A 173 -5.74 -11.46 20.51
C PRO A 173 -6.97 -10.54 20.41
N TYR A 174 -6.86 -9.30 20.84
CA TYR A 174 -7.96 -8.35 20.85
C TYR A 174 -8.08 -7.54 19.56
N VAL A 175 -6.97 -7.34 18.84
CA VAL A 175 -6.94 -6.52 17.62
C VAL A 175 -6.87 -7.36 16.34
N LEU A 176 -6.07 -8.43 16.33
CA LEU A 176 -5.83 -9.32 15.19
C LEU A 176 -5.77 -10.80 15.63
N PRO A 177 -6.87 -11.35 16.18
CA PRO A 177 -6.91 -12.74 16.66
C PRO A 177 -6.55 -13.76 15.59
N GLU A 178 -6.74 -13.42 14.31
CA GLU A 178 -6.39 -14.26 13.17
C GLU A 178 -4.87 -14.54 13.07
N LEU A 179 -4.04 -13.67 13.65
CA LEU A 179 -2.58 -13.81 13.65
C LEU A 179 -2.01 -14.46 14.90
N VAL A 180 -2.83 -14.73 15.93
CA VAL A 180 -2.36 -15.39 17.16
C VAL A 180 -1.70 -16.73 16.88
N PRO A 181 -2.29 -17.65 16.08
CA PRO A 181 -1.64 -18.92 15.78
C PRO A 181 -0.27 -18.77 15.10
N LEU A 182 -0.11 -17.73 14.26
CA LEU A 182 1.15 -17.43 13.58
C LEU A 182 2.19 -16.88 14.56
N ALA A 183 1.77 -16.01 15.47
CA ALA A 183 2.64 -15.34 16.45
C ALA A 183 3.08 -16.25 17.59
N GLU A 184 2.34 -17.34 17.85
CA GLU A 184 2.61 -18.36 18.85
C GLU A 184 3.33 -19.60 18.26
N ASP A 185 3.40 -19.70 16.90
CA ASP A 185 4.09 -20.80 16.24
C ASP A 185 5.60 -20.71 16.50
N VAL A 186 6.08 -21.55 17.39
CA VAL A 186 7.48 -21.53 17.82
C VAL A 186 8.34 -22.18 16.75
N ALA A 187 9.34 -21.45 16.28
CA ALA A 187 10.35 -21.98 15.39
C ALA A 187 11.03 -23.23 15.99
N ASP A 188 11.09 -24.29 15.22
CA ASP A 188 11.87 -25.46 15.55
C ASP A 188 13.05 -25.62 14.57
N ARG A 189 13.83 -26.73 14.69
CA ARG A 189 14.95 -27.01 13.78
C ARG A 189 14.52 -27.23 12.32
N ARG A 190 13.21 -27.43 12.07
CA ARG A 190 12.65 -27.86 10.78
C ARG A 190 12.01 -26.72 10.00
N HIS A 191 11.58 -25.65 10.68
CA HIS A 191 11.00 -24.50 10.02
C HIS A 191 11.44 -23.18 10.66
N LYS A 192 11.35 -22.09 9.88
CA LYS A 192 11.69 -20.74 10.34
C LYS A 192 10.60 -20.20 11.27
N ASP A 193 10.97 -19.26 12.12
CA ASP A 193 10.05 -18.38 12.82
C ASP A 193 9.24 -17.57 11.80
N ILE A 194 7.98 -17.98 11.62
CA ILE A 194 7.09 -17.39 10.61
C ILE A 194 6.67 -15.98 11.04
N TRP A 195 6.50 -15.74 12.35
CA TRP A 195 6.17 -14.41 12.85
C TRP A 195 7.29 -13.40 12.53
N ARG A 196 8.52 -13.75 12.89
CA ARG A 196 9.68 -12.90 12.60
C ARG A 196 9.87 -12.67 11.09
N HIS A 197 9.63 -13.69 10.29
CA HIS A 197 9.60 -13.57 8.83
C HIS A 197 8.55 -12.55 8.38
N THR A 198 7.31 -12.69 8.86
CA THR A 198 6.19 -11.79 8.53
C THR A 198 6.50 -10.33 8.90
N LEU A 199 7.04 -10.08 10.10
CA LEU A 199 7.47 -8.74 10.50
C LEU A 199 8.49 -8.15 9.53
N GLN A 200 9.46 -8.95 9.10
CA GLN A 200 10.48 -8.50 8.16
C GLN A 200 9.87 -8.21 6.77
N VAL A 201 8.94 -9.03 6.28
CA VAL A 201 8.23 -8.77 5.02
C VAL A 201 7.43 -7.47 5.09
N VAL A 202 6.68 -7.25 6.17
CA VAL A 202 5.95 -5.99 6.39
C VAL A 202 6.92 -4.80 6.38
N ARG A 203 8.04 -4.88 7.08
CA ARG A 203 9.06 -3.83 7.13
C ARG A 203 9.65 -3.51 5.75
N GLN A 204 9.93 -4.53 4.94
CA GLN A 204 10.51 -4.41 3.61
C GLN A 204 9.52 -3.93 2.55
N SER A 205 8.21 -4.11 2.78
CA SER A 205 7.16 -3.71 1.85
C SER A 205 7.04 -2.19 1.76
N PRO A 206 6.71 -1.63 0.59
CA PRO A 206 6.43 -0.20 0.47
C PRO A 206 5.24 0.21 1.36
N PRO A 207 5.17 1.47 1.85
CA PRO A 207 4.15 1.92 2.78
C PRO A 207 2.79 2.18 2.10
N ARG A 208 2.36 1.27 1.24
CA ARG A 208 1.03 1.23 0.62
C ARG A 208 0.15 0.29 1.43
N LEU A 209 -1.01 0.76 1.86
CA LEU A 209 -1.85 0.07 2.82
C LEU A 209 -2.22 -1.35 2.39
N ALA A 210 -2.61 -1.55 1.12
CA ALA A 210 -2.96 -2.87 0.61
C ALA A 210 -1.77 -3.85 0.63
N VAL A 211 -0.57 -3.39 0.23
CA VAL A 211 0.65 -4.21 0.23
C VAL A 211 1.07 -4.57 1.65
N ARG A 212 1.00 -3.61 2.59
CA ARG A 212 1.34 -3.85 4.01
C ARG A 212 0.37 -4.79 4.70
N TRP A 213 -0.94 -4.70 4.41
CA TRP A 213 -1.92 -5.68 4.89
C TRP A 213 -1.68 -7.06 4.27
N ALA A 214 -1.39 -7.12 2.97
CA ALA A 214 -1.07 -8.38 2.30
C ALA A 214 0.22 -9.00 2.87
N ALA A 215 1.26 -8.20 3.10
CA ALA A 215 2.50 -8.63 3.74
C ALA A 215 2.28 -9.18 5.15
N LEU A 216 1.36 -8.59 5.92
CA LEU A 216 1.02 -9.07 7.27
C LEU A 216 0.26 -10.40 7.23
N LEU A 217 -0.57 -10.62 6.20
CA LEU A 217 -1.51 -11.74 6.14
C LEU A 217 -1.10 -12.86 5.17
N HIS A 218 -0.04 -12.70 4.34
CA HIS A 218 0.31 -13.66 3.29
C HIS A 218 0.55 -15.09 3.82
N ASP A 219 1.16 -15.20 4.96
CA ASP A 219 1.51 -16.44 5.62
C ASP A 219 0.60 -16.80 6.80
N ALA A 220 -0.45 -16.04 7.07
CA ALA A 220 -1.30 -16.20 8.25
C ALA A 220 -1.98 -17.56 8.35
N ALA A 221 -2.18 -18.26 7.23
CA ALA A 221 -2.77 -19.60 7.21
C ALA A 221 -1.74 -20.75 7.32
N LYS A 222 -0.43 -20.50 7.38
CA LYS A 222 0.58 -21.56 7.50
C LYS A 222 0.37 -22.46 8.70
N PRO A 223 0.07 -21.98 9.91
CA PRO A 223 -0.21 -22.88 11.03
C PRO A 223 -1.38 -23.83 10.79
N MET A 224 -2.38 -23.40 9.99
CA MET A 224 -3.58 -24.17 9.67
C MET A 224 -3.38 -25.19 8.53
N THR A 225 -2.34 -25.04 7.73
CA THR A 225 -2.04 -25.86 6.53
C THR A 225 -0.77 -26.68 6.69
N ARG A 226 -0.18 -26.66 7.88
CA ARG A 226 1.05 -27.39 8.20
C ARG A 226 0.82 -28.89 8.07
N THR A 227 1.64 -29.54 7.25
CA THR A 227 1.73 -31.00 7.14
C THR A 227 3.19 -31.44 7.24
N ILE A 228 3.43 -32.63 7.65
CA ILE A 228 4.76 -33.24 7.73
C ILE A 228 4.73 -34.51 6.88
N ASP A 229 5.64 -34.62 5.93
CA ASP A 229 5.76 -35.82 5.09
C ASP A 229 6.52 -36.98 5.79
N GLU A 230 6.65 -38.12 5.10
CA GLU A 230 7.33 -39.31 5.62
C GLU A 230 8.83 -39.07 5.86
N GLN A 231 9.43 -38.06 5.19
CA GLN A 231 10.82 -37.67 5.35
C GLN A 231 10.99 -36.67 6.51
N GLY A 232 9.90 -36.23 7.13
CA GLY A 232 9.88 -35.25 8.22
C GLY A 232 9.99 -33.80 7.75
N GLU A 233 9.83 -33.53 6.44
CA GLU A 233 9.81 -32.18 5.89
C GLU A 233 8.45 -31.51 6.11
N VAL A 234 8.48 -30.21 6.40
CA VAL A 234 7.29 -29.42 6.70
C VAL A 234 6.79 -28.73 5.43
N HIS A 235 5.52 -28.92 5.12
CA HIS A 235 4.84 -28.32 3.97
C HIS A 235 3.64 -27.49 4.42
N PHE A 236 3.25 -26.50 3.60
CA PHE A 236 2.14 -25.57 3.86
C PHE A 236 1.24 -25.45 2.60
N PHE A 237 0.82 -26.57 2.02
CA PHE A 237 0.05 -26.57 0.77
C PHE A 237 -1.29 -25.84 0.92
N GLY A 238 -1.56 -24.92 -0.03
CA GLY A 238 -2.82 -24.19 -0.09
C GLY A 238 -2.94 -23.08 0.95
N HIS A 239 -1.83 -22.66 1.61
CA HIS A 239 -1.88 -21.57 2.57
C HIS A 239 -2.23 -20.23 1.90
N GLU A 240 -1.92 -20.05 0.62
CA GLU A 240 -2.27 -18.87 -0.17
C GLU A 240 -3.80 -18.73 -0.33
N VAL A 241 -4.51 -19.83 -0.60
CA VAL A 241 -5.98 -19.83 -0.75
C VAL A 241 -6.65 -19.62 0.61
N LYS A 242 -6.27 -20.43 1.61
CA LYS A 242 -6.80 -20.27 2.98
C LYS A 242 -6.41 -18.93 3.60
N GLY A 243 -5.22 -18.41 3.27
CA GLY A 243 -4.76 -17.09 3.68
C GLY A 243 -5.63 -15.98 3.12
N ALA A 244 -6.02 -16.08 1.86
CA ALA A 244 -6.94 -15.13 1.24
C ALA A 244 -8.33 -15.11 1.92
N GLU A 245 -8.86 -16.29 2.29
CA GLU A 245 -10.10 -16.40 3.05
C GLU A 245 -9.96 -15.76 4.45
N LEU A 246 -8.85 -16.05 5.12
CA LEU A 246 -8.55 -15.49 6.44
C LEU A 246 -8.38 -13.96 6.38
N ALA A 247 -7.73 -13.45 5.34
CA ALA A 247 -7.60 -12.01 5.11
C ALA A 247 -8.96 -11.34 4.92
N ARG A 248 -9.85 -11.92 4.10
CA ARG A 248 -11.24 -11.43 3.97
C ARG A 248 -11.98 -11.41 5.30
N LYS A 249 -11.85 -12.48 6.09
CA LYS A 249 -12.47 -12.57 7.42
C LYS A 249 -11.96 -11.48 8.36
N ALA A 250 -10.65 -11.30 8.46
CA ALA A 250 -10.02 -10.31 9.34
C ALA A 250 -10.41 -8.88 8.95
N LEU A 251 -10.30 -8.54 7.67
CA LEU A 251 -10.58 -7.18 7.20
C LEU A 251 -12.07 -6.82 7.25
N ARG A 252 -12.97 -7.79 6.99
CA ARG A 252 -14.42 -7.59 7.18
C ARG A 252 -14.77 -7.41 8.66
N ARG A 253 -14.17 -8.18 9.56
CA ARG A 253 -14.33 -8.01 11.02
C ARG A 253 -13.87 -6.60 11.46
N LEU A 254 -12.77 -6.12 10.89
CA LEU A 254 -12.24 -4.78 11.09
C LEU A 254 -13.03 -3.69 10.33
N ARG A 255 -14.11 -4.03 9.65
CA ARG A 255 -14.96 -3.12 8.86
C ARG A 255 -14.18 -2.27 7.86
N GLN A 256 -13.14 -2.87 7.28
CA GLN A 256 -12.40 -2.24 6.20
C GLN A 256 -13.25 -2.16 4.93
N GLU A 257 -12.95 -1.21 4.07
CA GLU A 257 -13.62 -1.05 2.77
C GLU A 257 -13.54 -2.34 1.95
N LYS A 258 -14.64 -2.65 1.23
CA LYS A 258 -14.72 -3.84 0.39
C LYS A 258 -13.60 -3.88 -0.66
N ALA A 259 -13.30 -2.74 -1.29
CA ALA A 259 -12.23 -2.64 -2.30
C ALA A 259 -10.86 -3.02 -1.71
N LEU A 260 -10.51 -2.48 -0.54
CA LEU A 260 -9.28 -2.83 0.17
C LEU A 260 -9.25 -4.32 0.54
N THR A 261 -10.37 -4.85 1.06
CA THR A 261 -10.49 -6.24 1.49
C THR A 261 -10.20 -7.22 0.34
N GLU A 262 -10.85 -7.01 -0.81
CA GLU A 262 -10.66 -7.91 -1.96
C GLU A 262 -9.28 -7.73 -2.61
N ARG A 263 -8.75 -6.51 -2.63
CA ARG A 263 -7.38 -6.23 -3.10
C ARG A 263 -6.34 -6.97 -2.27
N VAL A 264 -6.42 -6.90 -0.95
CA VAL A 264 -5.51 -7.61 -0.03
C VAL A 264 -5.65 -9.12 -0.18
N ALA A 265 -6.88 -9.64 -0.19
CA ALA A 265 -7.11 -11.07 -0.33
C ALA A 265 -6.55 -11.62 -1.65
N ARG A 266 -6.70 -10.87 -2.75
CA ARG A 266 -6.15 -11.27 -4.05
C ARG A 266 -4.63 -11.25 -4.06
N LEU A 267 -3.99 -10.26 -3.43
CA LEU A 267 -2.52 -10.23 -3.27
C LEU A 267 -2.02 -11.45 -2.49
N VAL A 268 -2.71 -11.81 -1.39
CA VAL A 268 -2.37 -13.01 -0.59
C VAL A 268 -2.53 -14.28 -1.41
N GLU A 269 -3.61 -14.40 -2.20
CA GLU A 269 -3.86 -15.58 -3.05
C GLU A 269 -2.79 -15.78 -4.12
N LEU A 270 -2.28 -14.67 -4.69
CA LEU A 270 -1.35 -14.71 -5.83
C LEU A 270 0.13 -14.67 -5.43
N HIS A 271 0.48 -14.44 -4.15
CA HIS A 271 1.87 -14.11 -3.76
C HIS A 271 2.91 -15.17 -4.17
N LEU A 272 2.53 -16.44 -4.28
CA LEU A 272 3.44 -17.50 -4.73
C LEU A 272 3.69 -17.51 -6.24
N ARG A 273 2.81 -16.91 -7.05
CA ARG A 273 2.90 -16.99 -8.51
C ARG A 273 4.17 -16.32 -9.07
N PRO A 274 4.49 -15.05 -8.75
CA PRO A 274 5.72 -14.43 -9.22
C PRO A 274 6.99 -15.05 -8.60
N ALA A 275 6.88 -15.61 -7.40
CA ALA A 275 8.01 -16.28 -6.74
C ALA A 275 8.51 -17.53 -7.50
N ALA A 276 7.63 -18.14 -8.30
CA ALA A 276 7.94 -19.30 -9.14
C ALA A 276 8.56 -18.91 -10.51
N TYR A 277 8.72 -17.61 -10.83
CA TYR A 277 9.29 -17.18 -12.10
C TYR A 277 10.74 -17.66 -12.25
N ASP A 278 11.04 -18.23 -13.41
CA ASP A 278 12.38 -18.63 -13.83
C ASP A 278 12.56 -18.46 -15.35
N GLU A 279 13.71 -18.84 -15.86
CA GLU A 279 14.09 -18.70 -17.29
C GLU A 279 13.25 -19.60 -18.23
N THR A 280 12.49 -20.56 -17.71
CA THR A 280 11.60 -21.42 -18.50
C THR A 280 10.24 -20.79 -18.79
N TRP A 281 9.93 -19.66 -18.14
CA TRP A 281 8.66 -18.98 -18.37
C TRP A 281 8.58 -18.38 -19.77
N THR A 282 7.57 -18.81 -20.50
CA THR A 282 7.24 -18.25 -21.82
C THR A 282 6.52 -16.91 -21.69
N ASP A 283 6.54 -16.11 -22.77
CA ASP A 283 5.74 -14.89 -22.90
C ASP A 283 4.26 -15.14 -22.57
N SER A 284 3.71 -16.28 -22.99
CA SER A 284 2.33 -16.66 -22.67
C SER A 284 2.09 -16.85 -21.17
N ALA A 285 3.05 -17.42 -20.45
CA ALA A 285 2.95 -17.58 -19.00
C ALA A 285 2.98 -16.22 -18.28
N VAL A 286 3.86 -15.31 -18.72
CA VAL A 286 3.92 -13.94 -18.18
C VAL A 286 2.65 -13.16 -18.49
N ARG A 287 2.13 -13.21 -19.74
CA ARG A 287 0.85 -12.57 -20.09
C ARG A 287 -0.32 -13.08 -19.25
N ARG A 288 -0.35 -14.39 -18.92
CA ARG A 288 -1.38 -14.95 -17.99
C ARG A 288 -1.27 -14.33 -16.60
N LEU A 289 -0.06 -14.21 -16.06
CA LEU A 289 0.16 -13.54 -14.78
C LEU A 289 -0.31 -12.08 -14.82
N MET A 290 0.03 -11.34 -15.89
CA MET A 290 -0.40 -9.95 -16.07
C MET A 290 -1.94 -9.84 -16.07
N VAL A 291 -2.63 -10.70 -16.81
CA VAL A 291 -4.11 -10.73 -16.87
C VAL A 291 -4.70 -11.14 -15.51
N GLU A 292 -4.13 -12.15 -14.85
CA GLU A 292 -4.61 -12.67 -13.57
C GLU A 292 -4.44 -11.66 -12.43
N ALA A 293 -3.34 -10.92 -12.41
CA ALA A 293 -3.07 -9.88 -11.43
C ALA A 293 -3.81 -8.56 -11.75
N GLY A 294 -3.98 -8.24 -13.03
CA GLY A 294 -4.63 -7.00 -13.47
C GLY A 294 -3.96 -5.76 -12.87
N ASP A 295 -4.75 -4.86 -12.29
CA ASP A 295 -4.29 -3.63 -11.64
C ASP A 295 -3.50 -3.86 -10.34
N LEU A 296 -3.41 -5.11 -9.86
CA LEU A 296 -2.64 -5.48 -8.68
C LEU A 296 -1.19 -5.87 -9.01
N LEU A 297 -0.81 -5.93 -10.28
CA LEU A 297 0.46 -6.51 -10.73
C LEU A 297 1.66 -5.86 -10.00
N GLU A 298 1.74 -4.54 -9.95
CA GLU A 298 2.85 -3.86 -9.26
C GLU A 298 2.84 -4.09 -7.75
N ASP A 299 1.66 -4.05 -7.11
CA ASP A 299 1.51 -4.36 -5.69
C ASP A 299 1.95 -5.80 -5.38
N LEU A 300 1.64 -6.75 -6.28
CA LEU A 300 2.02 -8.15 -6.17
C LEU A 300 3.53 -8.35 -6.31
N LEU A 301 4.16 -7.71 -7.29
CA LEU A 301 5.61 -7.78 -7.48
C LEU A 301 6.37 -7.17 -6.30
N ASP A 302 5.87 -6.07 -5.74
CA ASP A 302 6.45 -5.45 -4.56
C ASP A 302 6.31 -6.31 -3.31
N LEU A 303 5.16 -6.97 -3.13
CA LEU A 303 4.95 -7.93 -2.05
C LEU A 303 5.96 -9.08 -2.13
N VAL A 304 6.09 -9.69 -3.32
CA VAL A 304 7.01 -10.83 -3.52
C VAL A 304 8.47 -10.41 -3.41
N ALA A 305 8.83 -9.20 -3.86
CA ALA A 305 10.17 -8.65 -3.64
C ALA A 305 10.49 -8.44 -2.16
N ALA A 306 9.49 -8.07 -1.35
CA ALA A 306 9.62 -7.92 0.09
C ALA A 306 9.69 -9.26 0.84
N ASP A 307 9.08 -10.33 0.30
CA ASP A 307 9.04 -11.67 0.92
C ASP A 307 10.39 -12.41 0.90
N VAL A 308 11.44 -11.76 0.51
CA VAL A 308 12.78 -12.31 0.46
C VAL A 308 13.54 -12.07 1.76
N THR A 309 13.44 -12.99 2.72
CA THR A 309 13.97 -12.83 4.09
C THR A 309 15.10 -13.81 4.47
N SER A 310 15.70 -14.52 3.52
CA SER A 310 16.81 -15.47 3.80
C SER A 310 17.94 -14.80 4.57
N ALA A 311 18.50 -15.48 5.58
CA ALA A 311 19.72 -15.03 6.26
C ALA A 311 20.93 -14.94 5.32
N ARG A 312 20.97 -15.73 4.25
CA ARG A 312 22.04 -15.76 3.28
C ARG A 312 21.89 -14.62 2.26
N ALA A 313 22.85 -13.68 2.27
CA ALA A 313 22.82 -12.50 1.39
C ALA A 313 22.72 -12.85 -0.11
N TRP A 314 23.41 -13.90 -0.57
CA TRP A 314 23.36 -14.33 -1.95
C TRP A 314 21.98 -14.80 -2.40
N ARG A 315 21.23 -15.53 -1.52
CA ARG A 315 19.84 -15.96 -1.82
C ARG A 315 18.89 -14.77 -1.92
N ARG A 316 19.09 -13.75 -1.06
CA ARG A 316 18.31 -12.52 -1.15
C ARG A 316 18.57 -11.78 -2.46
N ARG A 317 19.83 -11.73 -2.90
CA ARG A 317 20.19 -11.10 -4.16
C ARG A 317 19.57 -11.85 -5.34
N GLU A 318 19.77 -13.15 -5.43
CA GLU A 318 19.21 -14.01 -6.48
C GLU A 318 17.69 -13.86 -6.61
N ALA A 319 16.97 -13.88 -5.49
CA ALA A 319 15.52 -13.73 -5.49
C ALA A 319 15.07 -12.32 -5.94
N ARG A 320 15.79 -11.26 -5.54
CA ARG A 320 15.51 -9.90 -6.04
C ARG A 320 15.80 -9.79 -7.53
N GLU A 321 16.93 -10.30 -8.00
CA GLU A 321 17.26 -10.31 -9.42
C GLU A 321 16.22 -11.08 -10.25
N ARG A 322 15.67 -12.15 -9.73
CA ARG A 322 14.57 -12.89 -10.35
C ARG A 322 13.32 -12.01 -10.54
N ILE A 323 12.90 -11.27 -9.52
CA ILE A 323 11.76 -10.36 -9.63
C ILE A 323 12.07 -9.20 -10.60
N GLU A 324 13.29 -8.68 -10.61
CA GLU A 324 13.69 -7.65 -11.58
C GLU A 324 13.70 -8.18 -13.03
N ARG A 325 14.12 -9.43 -13.25
CA ARG A 325 14.00 -10.08 -14.56
C ARG A 325 12.52 -10.23 -14.98
N LEU A 326 11.65 -10.61 -14.05
CA LEU A 326 10.20 -10.68 -14.33
C LEU A 326 9.64 -9.28 -14.69
N ARG A 327 10.01 -8.23 -13.95
CA ARG A 327 9.62 -6.84 -14.27
C ARG A 327 10.12 -6.43 -15.68
N ALA A 328 11.36 -6.76 -16.03
CA ALA A 328 11.90 -6.49 -17.36
C ALA A 328 11.14 -7.25 -18.47
N HIS A 329 10.77 -8.52 -18.20
CA HIS A 329 9.99 -9.34 -19.12
C HIS A 329 8.58 -8.73 -19.34
N ILE A 330 7.92 -8.29 -18.28
CA ILE A 330 6.61 -7.62 -18.32
C ILE A 330 6.71 -6.34 -19.15
N ARG A 331 7.67 -5.45 -18.85
CA ARG A 331 7.87 -4.19 -19.60
C ARG A 331 8.07 -4.45 -21.11
N ARG A 332 8.90 -5.43 -21.46
CA ARG A 332 9.09 -5.81 -22.87
C ARG A 332 7.77 -6.19 -23.56
N LEU A 333 6.94 -7.01 -22.89
CA LEU A 333 5.63 -7.42 -23.43
C LEU A 333 4.62 -6.26 -23.54
N GLU A 334 4.66 -5.31 -22.63
CA GLU A 334 3.85 -4.10 -22.68
C GLU A 334 4.28 -3.18 -23.83
N GLU A 335 5.58 -2.99 -24.01
CA GLU A 335 6.15 -2.23 -25.13
C GLU A 335 5.78 -2.87 -26.47
N GLU A 336 5.94 -4.19 -26.62
CA GLU A 336 5.53 -4.92 -27.82
C GLU A 336 4.02 -4.77 -28.11
N ALA A 337 3.18 -4.86 -27.06
CA ALA A 337 1.74 -4.68 -27.18
C ALA A 337 1.37 -3.24 -27.57
N ALA A 338 2.05 -2.25 -27.01
CA ALA A 338 1.87 -0.84 -27.36
C ALA A 338 2.27 -0.58 -28.82
N LEU A 339 3.42 -1.09 -29.26
CA LEU A 339 3.88 -1.00 -30.64
C LEU A 339 2.89 -1.69 -31.62
N ALA A 340 2.34 -2.85 -31.25
CA ALA A 340 1.36 -3.57 -32.06
C ALA A 340 0.02 -2.82 -32.24
N GLN A 341 -0.31 -1.88 -31.32
CA GLN A 341 -1.48 -1.01 -31.45
C GLN A 341 -1.26 0.19 -32.37
N ILE A 342 -0.01 0.51 -32.69
CA ILE A 342 0.30 1.61 -33.61
C ILE A 342 -0.13 1.21 -35.03
N LYS A 343 -1.05 1.99 -35.59
CA LYS A 343 -1.58 1.79 -36.94
C LYS A 343 -1.02 2.86 -37.86
N SER A 344 -1.00 2.53 -39.18
CA SER A 344 -0.77 3.53 -40.21
C SER A 344 -1.82 4.65 -40.12
N PRO A 345 -1.43 5.93 -40.24
CA PRO A 345 -2.36 7.06 -40.27
C PRO A 345 -3.36 7.02 -41.40
N LEU A 346 -2.99 6.34 -42.53
CA LEU A 346 -3.86 6.12 -43.65
C LEU A 346 -4.35 4.67 -43.69
N ASP A 347 -5.64 4.48 -43.95
CA ASP A 347 -6.22 3.16 -44.18
C ASP A 347 -6.12 2.71 -45.65
N GLY A 348 -6.58 1.47 -45.92
CA GLY A 348 -6.47 0.92 -47.30
C GLY A 348 -7.34 1.63 -48.31
N ASN A 349 -8.50 2.16 -47.89
CA ASN A 349 -9.42 2.89 -48.79
C ASN A 349 -8.85 4.26 -49.15
N GLU A 350 -8.27 4.94 -48.17
CA GLU A 350 -7.60 6.23 -48.37
C GLU A 350 -6.41 6.09 -49.31
N LEU A 351 -5.59 5.03 -49.13
CA LEU A 351 -4.47 4.77 -50.06
C LEU A 351 -4.96 4.46 -51.49
N MET A 352 -5.99 3.64 -51.65
CA MET A 352 -6.60 3.38 -52.97
C MET A 352 -7.13 4.66 -53.60
N ALA A 353 -7.73 5.56 -52.85
CA ALA A 353 -8.20 6.86 -53.36
C ALA A 353 -7.03 7.78 -53.78
N ILE A 354 -5.96 7.84 -52.95
CA ILE A 354 -4.76 8.67 -53.24
C ILE A 354 -4.05 8.21 -54.53
N PHE A 355 -3.86 6.90 -54.70
CA PHE A 355 -3.10 6.36 -55.82
C PHE A 355 -3.94 5.97 -57.04
N GLY A 356 -5.28 5.95 -56.89
CA GLY A 356 -6.20 5.53 -57.97
C GLY A 356 -6.01 4.07 -58.38
N LEU A 357 -5.60 3.19 -57.48
CA LEU A 357 -5.23 1.82 -57.75
C LEU A 357 -6.18 0.81 -57.05
N PRO A 358 -6.43 -0.36 -57.65
CA PRO A 358 -7.24 -1.41 -57.06
C PRO A 358 -6.52 -2.04 -55.85
N PRO A 359 -7.27 -2.76 -54.98
CA PRO A 359 -6.70 -3.40 -53.80
C PRO A 359 -5.60 -4.41 -54.18
N GLY A 360 -4.52 -4.44 -53.38
CA GLY A 360 -3.37 -5.30 -53.59
C GLY A 360 -2.40 -5.30 -52.42
N ARG A 361 -1.33 -6.12 -52.55
CA ARG A 361 -0.29 -6.23 -51.51
C ARG A 361 0.41 -4.90 -51.22
N TRP A 362 0.50 -4.01 -52.23
CA TRP A 362 1.08 -2.69 -52.12
C TRP A 362 0.49 -1.86 -50.95
N ILE A 363 -0.80 -2.04 -50.65
CA ILE A 363 -1.45 -1.35 -49.52
C ILE A 363 -0.79 -1.72 -48.20
N ALA A 364 -0.47 -3.00 -47.99
CA ALA A 364 0.18 -3.46 -46.80
C ALA A 364 1.60 -2.90 -46.64
N GLU A 365 2.32 -2.82 -47.75
CA GLU A 365 3.69 -2.29 -47.79
C GLU A 365 3.73 -0.80 -47.47
N VAL A 366 2.85 0.00 -48.08
CA VAL A 366 2.73 1.44 -47.78
C VAL A 366 2.29 1.67 -46.33
N LYS A 367 1.32 0.88 -45.84
CA LYS A 367 0.87 0.97 -44.43
C LYS A 367 1.98 0.61 -43.43
N ASN A 368 2.80 -0.40 -43.74
CA ASN A 368 3.92 -0.77 -42.90
C ASN A 368 4.97 0.35 -42.89
N TYR A 369 5.33 0.92 -44.00
CA TYR A 369 6.23 2.06 -44.10
C TYR A 369 5.72 3.25 -43.23
N LEU A 370 4.45 3.66 -43.39
CA LEU A 370 3.88 4.75 -42.61
C LEU A 370 3.81 4.43 -41.10
N ARG A 371 3.50 3.18 -40.75
CA ARG A 371 3.51 2.72 -39.38
C ARG A 371 4.90 2.79 -38.77
N ASP A 372 5.91 2.36 -39.48
CA ASP A 372 7.31 2.37 -39.03
C ASP A 372 7.78 3.82 -38.78
N LEU A 373 7.38 4.77 -39.63
CA LEU A 373 7.64 6.20 -39.41
C LEU A 373 6.93 6.73 -38.14
N VAL A 374 5.74 6.21 -37.78
CA VAL A 374 5.07 6.56 -36.54
C VAL A 374 5.80 5.97 -35.33
N ILE A 375 6.28 4.73 -35.44
CA ILE A 375 7.08 4.06 -34.38
C ILE A 375 8.38 4.84 -34.15
N ASP A 376 9.05 5.30 -35.23
CA ASP A 376 10.29 6.05 -35.14
C ASP A 376 10.10 7.53 -34.71
N GLY A 377 8.86 7.94 -34.48
CA GLY A 377 8.53 9.33 -34.08
C GLY A 377 8.69 10.37 -35.18
N GLN A 378 8.86 9.93 -36.45
CA GLN A 378 9.02 10.80 -37.63
C GLN A 378 7.68 11.26 -38.20
N LEU A 379 6.58 10.60 -37.82
CA LEU A 379 5.22 10.89 -38.26
C LEU A 379 4.26 10.82 -37.05
N ALA A 380 3.43 11.84 -36.86
CA ALA A 380 2.42 11.81 -35.79
C ALA A 380 1.27 10.85 -36.15
N PRO A 381 0.74 10.06 -35.18
CA PRO A 381 -0.27 9.01 -35.43
C PRO A 381 -1.54 9.45 -36.15
N GLY A 382 -1.94 10.73 -36.04
CA GLY A 382 -3.15 11.31 -36.65
C GLY A 382 -2.89 12.21 -37.85
N ASP A 383 -1.64 12.42 -38.24
CA ASP A 383 -1.28 13.37 -39.30
C ASP A 383 -1.41 12.71 -40.70
N LYS A 384 -2.64 12.75 -41.20
CA LYS A 384 -2.98 12.17 -42.53
C LYS A 384 -2.38 12.95 -43.68
N GLU A 385 -2.18 14.25 -43.53
CA GLU A 385 -1.66 15.11 -44.63
C GLU A 385 -0.18 14.82 -44.85
N THR A 386 0.62 14.84 -43.80
CA THR A 386 2.03 14.46 -43.86
C THR A 386 2.20 13.00 -44.28
N ALA A 387 1.36 12.09 -43.76
CA ALA A 387 1.36 10.68 -44.15
C ALA A 387 1.13 10.48 -45.65
N ARG A 388 0.22 11.26 -46.25
CA ARG A 388 -0.05 11.24 -47.69
C ARG A 388 1.20 11.64 -48.48
N LEU A 389 1.83 12.76 -48.16
CA LEU A 389 3.02 13.24 -48.85
C LEU A 389 4.19 12.23 -48.76
N LEU A 390 4.37 11.64 -47.59
CA LEU A 390 5.39 10.62 -47.36
C LEU A 390 5.09 9.34 -48.13
N ALA A 391 3.84 8.89 -48.19
CA ALA A 391 3.44 7.74 -48.99
C ALA A 391 3.65 7.97 -50.50
N GLU A 392 3.26 9.14 -51.04
CA GLU A 392 3.44 9.52 -52.45
C GLU A 392 4.93 9.54 -52.81
N ARG A 393 5.77 10.13 -51.95
CA ARG A 393 7.23 10.16 -52.16
C ARG A 393 7.84 8.76 -52.12
N TRP A 394 7.50 7.98 -51.09
CA TRP A 394 8.06 6.63 -50.94
C TRP A 394 7.69 5.69 -52.10
N VAL A 395 6.42 5.73 -52.55
CA VAL A 395 5.97 4.97 -53.73
C VAL A 395 6.65 5.46 -55.01
N ALA A 396 6.98 6.75 -55.15
CA ALA A 396 7.72 7.26 -56.28
C ALA A 396 9.19 6.74 -56.34
N GLU A 397 9.79 6.57 -55.13
CA GLU A 397 11.13 5.99 -54.96
C GLU A 397 11.14 4.46 -55.13
N HIS A 398 9.96 3.77 -54.95
CA HIS A 398 9.80 2.32 -55.03
C HIS A 398 8.68 1.92 -56.00
N PRO A 399 8.81 2.21 -57.32
CA PRO A 399 7.74 2.02 -58.29
C PRO A 399 7.34 0.54 -58.50
N GLU A 400 8.21 -0.41 -58.17
CA GLU A 400 7.97 -1.85 -58.22
C GLU A 400 6.81 -2.28 -57.31
N ILE A 401 6.59 -1.61 -56.20
CA ILE A 401 5.56 -1.94 -55.19
C ILE A 401 4.16 -1.85 -55.79
N ILE A 402 3.91 -0.85 -56.65
CA ILE A 402 2.60 -0.61 -57.28
C ILE A 402 2.55 -1.11 -58.73
N ALA A 403 3.64 -1.66 -59.29
CA ALA A 403 3.71 -2.05 -60.68
C ALA A 403 2.60 -3.03 -61.09
N VAL A 404 2.38 -4.10 -60.31
CA VAL A 404 1.35 -5.12 -60.55
C VAL A 404 -0.08 -4.52 -60.45
N ALA A 405 -0.29 -3.56 -59.54
CA ALA A 405 -1.58 -2.89 -59.39
C ALA A 405 -1.88 -1.95 -60.56
N ARG A 406 -0.87 -1.26 -61.08
CA ARG A 406 -0.96 -0.40 -62.27
C ARG A 406 -1.28 -1.20 -63.53
N GLU A 407 -0.66 -2.37 -63.72
CA GLU A 407 -0.98 -3.27 -64.83
C GLU A 407 -2.44 -3.73 -64.84
N ARG A 408 -2.94 -4.16 -63.66
CA ARG A 408 -4.35 -4.56 -63.48
C ARG A 408 -5.34 -3.40 -63.68
N SER A 409 -4.95 -2.18 -63.41
CA SER A 409 -5.76 -0.99 -63.64
C SER A 409 -5.86 -0.61 -65.11
N ARG A 410 -4.82 -0.91 -65.93
CA ARG A 410 -4.81 -0.65 -67.36
C ARG A 410 -5.59 -1.69 -68.20
N GLN A 411 -5.87 -2.85 -67.61
CA GLN A 411 -6.62 -3.95 -68.25
C GLN A 411 -8.14 -3.91 -67.99
N ARG A 412 -8.60 -2.97 -67.18
CA ARG A 412 -10.02 -2.65 -66.93
C ARG A 412 -10.41 -1.36 -67.62
#